data_353f3d141b4648aedce1eecfb9923b3e
#
_entry.id   353f3d141b4648aedce1eecfb9923b3e
#
_cell.length_a   1.000
_cell.length_b   1.000
_cell.length_c   1.000
_cell.angle_alpha   90.00
_cell.angle_beta   90.00
_cell.angle_gamma   90.00
#
_symmetry.space_group_name_H-M   'P 1'
#
loop_
_entity.id
_entity.type
_entity.pdbx_description
1 polymer ?
#
loop_
_entity_poly.entity_id
_entity_poly.type
_entity_poly.pdbx_seq_one_letter_code
_entity_poly.pdbx_strand_id
1 'polypeptide(L)'
;HDALPILKVYEGRPSTDWDRSKESDVDVPVISHESGQRCVYPDFREIGKYTGPVEARNFELWREMLTANGMGDQAHDFFRASGALTVVEYKAVIEALLRSSKSAGFQLLSLNDFPGQGYAPVGVLDPFWDSKGLVTPEDWRAFCAPTVALLRYPKSAWFEDETFTAKAEVYNFGAAALKNAKIRWSITDGSGKAIAKGSLKSQTVGTDGVFPVGEFSAPLGKVRGPQKLTVHLNVGEKTSNSWDIWVYPRNAQLMQSDTEVLYTTEFGEQAKQYLAAGKKVVLTPAPNKVKGRKSTFHNHFWNPIMFAWAPMTIGCLIHAEQPVFADFPTSYHTDWQWWDILENAKVIEMQQTPRQLRPFIQVIDSFDNNEKLGIGFEARVGGGKLLVLAVDTKKKMDQRPATRQLLESIDRYVRSDRFAPEVTLDESFITSFMR
;
A
#
# COMPACT_ATOMS: atom_id res chain seq x y z
N HIS A 1 6.12 21.59 21.36
CA HIS A 1 6.15 20.23 20.82
C HIS A 1 5.91 20.33 19.32
N ASP A 2 6.97 20.16 18.54
CA ASP A 2 6.88 20.16 17.09
C ASP A 2 6.29 18.83 16.64
N ALA A 3 5.01 18.83 16.23
CA ALA A 3 4.34 17.67 15.70
C ALA A 3 4.94 17.19 14.36
N LEU A 4 5.71 18.02 13.69
CA LEU A 4 6.38 17.70 12.42
C LEU A 4 7.38 16.53 12.47
N PRO A 5 8.19 16.33 13.53
CA PRO A 5 9.00 15.13 13.67
C PRO A 5 8.16 13.84 13.79
N ILE A 6 7.01 13.90 14.45
CA ILE A 6 6.13 12.75 14.69
C ILE A 6 5.69 12.10 13.37
N LEU A 7 5.31 12.88 12.36
CA LEU A 7 4.82 12.36 11.09
C LEU A 7 5.88 11.61 10.28
N LYS A 8 7.11 12.12 10.23
CA LYS A 8 8.22 11.44 9.53
C LYS A 8 8.67 10.16 10.22
N VAL A 9 8.48 10.10 11.51
CA VAL A 9 8.90 9.02 12.41
C VAL A 9 8.02 7.77 12.25
N TYR A 10 6.75 7.95 11.87
CA TYR A 10 5.77 6.87 11.75
C TYR A 10 5.52 6.41 10.32
N GLU A 11 6.32 6.82 9.36
CA GLU A 11 6.20 6.40 7.98
C GLU A 11 7.01 5.13 7.73
N GLY A 12 6.33 4.02 7.46
CA GLY A 12 6.94 2.80 6.97
C GLY A 12 7.64 3.02 5.62
N ARG A 13 8.45 2.05 5.20
CA ARG A 13 9.21 2.09 3.94
C ARG A 13 9.11 0.74 3.25
N PRO A 14 9.32 0.64 1.93
CA PRO A 14 9.38 -0.64 1.20
C PRO A 14 10.70 -1.40 1.49
N SER A 15 11.16 -1.33 2.71
CA SER A 15 12.37 -1.94 3.25
C SER A 15 12.12 -2.26 4.72
N THR A 16 12.71 -3.31 5.24
CA THR A 16 12.74 -3.57 6.68
C THR A 16 14.09 -3.26 7.31
N ASP A 17 15.08 -2.82 6.51
CA ASP A 17 16.42 -2.45 7.00
C ASP A 17 16.44 -1.00 7.50
N TRP A 18 15.60 -0.73 8.49
CA TRP A 18 15.55 0.52 9.20
C TRP A 18 15.04 0.31 10.62
N ASP A 19 15.40 1.21 11.51
CA ASP A 19 14.94 1.29 12.89
C ASP A 19 15.00 2.74 13.38
N ARG A 20 14.61 2.95 14.61
CA ARG A 20 14.53 4.26 15.25
C ARG A 20 15.67 4.54 16.23
N SER A 21 16.74 3.76 16.21
CA SER A 21 17.86 3.89 17.14
C SER A 21 18.56 5.24 17.06
N LYS A 22 18.44 5.96 15.93
CA LYS A 22 19.06 7.27 15.69
C LYS A 22 18.15 8.47 16.03
N GLU A 23 16.90 8.22 16.45
CA GLU A 23 15.93 9.30 16.67
C GLU A 23 16.03 9.96 18.04
N SER A 24 16.84 9.42 18.93
CA SER A 24 17.06 9.97 20.26
C SER A 24 18.54 9.99 20.62
N ASP A 25 19.02 11.16 21.00
CA ASP A 25 20.39 11.36 21.52
C ASP A 25 20.50 11.14 23.02
N VAL A 26 19.37 10.80 23.70
CA VAL A 26 19.38 10.56 25.14
C VAL A 26 19.87 9.15 25.46
N ASP A 27 20.60 9.01 26.55
CA ASP A 27 21.15 7.74 27.05
C ASP A 27 20.24 7.14 28.16
N VAL A 28 18.96 7.10 27.88
CA VAL A 28 17.92 6.48 28.74
C VAL A 28 16.96 5.68 27.88
N PRO A 29 16.25 4.68 28.47
CA PRO A 29 15.23 3.95 27.74
C PRO A 29 14.14 4.86 27.18
N VAL A 30 13.84 4.72 25.89
CA VAL A 30 12.84 5.53 25.20
C VAL A 30 11.62 4.66 24.87
N ILE A 31 10.43 5.10 25.29
CA ILE A 31 9.16 4.48 24.91
C ILE A 31 8.50 5.34 23.85
N SER A 32 8.16 4.75 22.71
CA SER A 32 7.37 5.43 21.69
C SER A 32 5.94 5.57 22.17
N HIS A 33 5.46 6.80 22.25
CA HIS A 33 4.10 7.13 22.66
C HIS A 33 3.21 7.36 21.43
N GLU A 34 1.93 6.97 21.51
CA GLU A 34 0.93 7.19 20.45
C GLU A 34 1.34 6.60 19.08
N SER A 35 1.87 5.38 19.09
CA SER A 35 2.23 4.70 17.85
C SER A 35 1.01 4.26 17.04
N GLY A 36 1.11 4.27 15.70
CA GLY A 36 0.13 3.65 14.81
C GLY A 36 -1.15 4.46 14.61
N GLN A 37 -1.07 5.70 14.23
CA GLN A 37 -2.22 6.60 14.04
C GLN A 37 -2.60 6.75 12.57
N ARG A 38 -2.83 5.62 11.86
CA ARG A 38 -3.22 5.64 10.44
C ARG A 38 -4.72 5.38 10.30
N CYS A 39 -5.39 6.32 9.64
CA CYS A 39 -6.83 6.30 9.40
C CYS A 39 -7.27 5.12 8.54
N VAL A 40 -8.36 4.48 8.93
CA VAL A 40 -9.16 3.58 8.09
C VAL A 40 -10.39 4.36 7.61
N TYR A 41 -10.91 4.05 6.42
CA TYR A 41 -12.18 4.60 5.98
C TYR A 41 -13.31 4.08 6.89
N PRO A 42 -14.31 4.90 7.29
CA PRO A 42 -15.37 4.49 8.22
C PRO A 42 -16.18 3.29 7.73
N ASP A 43 -16.47 2.35 8.63
CA ASP A 43 -17.39 1.25 8.36
C ASP A 43 -18.83 1.65 8.70
N PHE A 44 -19.61 2.02 7.71
CA PHE A 44 -21.00 2.45 7.92
C PHE A 44 -21.93 1.38 8.49
N ARG A 45 -21.49 0.11 8.59
CA ARG A 45 -22.23 -0.94 9.29
C ARG A 45 -22.27 -0.70 10.81
N GLU A 46 -21.34 0.08 11.35
CA GLU A 46 -21.31 0.47 12.75
C GLU A 46 -22.51 1.34 13.16
N ILE A 47 -23.15 2.04 12.23
CA ILE A 47 -24.33 2.89 12.51
C ILE A 47 -25.38 2.12 13.32
N GLY A 48 -25.64 0.86 12.97
CA GLY A 48 -26.59 0.00 13.65
C GLY A 48 -26.24 -0.37 15.10
N LYS A 49 -25.02 -0.13 15.56
CA LYS A 49 -24.57 -0.38 16.93
C LYS A 49 -24.91 0.76 17.90
N TYR A 50 -25.20 1.94 17.37
CA TYR A 50 -25.57 3.13 18.17
C TYR A 50 -27.04 3.07 18.53
N THR A 51 -27.39 2.31 19.58
CA THR A 51 -28.77 2.08 20.01
C THR A 51 -29.18 2.92 21.26
N GLY A 52 -28.26 3.74 21.77
CA GLY A 52 -28.47 4.59 22.93
C GLY A 52 -28.82 6.04 22.55
N PRO A 53 -28.62 6.99 23.48
CA PRO A 53 -28.91 8.40 23.23
C PRO A 53 -27.91 9.10 22.30
N VAL A 54 -26.76 8.46 22.00
CA VAL A 54 -25.77 8.97 21.05
C VAL A 54 -26.04 8.35 19.70
N GLU A 55 -26.23 9.18 18.69
CA GLU A 55 -26.45 8.79 17.29
C GLU A 55 -25.14 8.85 16.51
N ALA A 56 -25.01 7.99 15.51
CA ALA A 56 -23.86 7.97 14.60
C ALA A 56 -24.00 9.05 13.48
N ARG A 57 -24.37 10.27 13.82
CA ARG A 57 -24.73 11.31 12.84
C ARG A 57 -23.61 11.65 11.87
N ASN A 58 -22.36 11.63 12.31
CA ASN A 58 -21.20 11.81 11.45
C ASN A 58 -21.11 10.71 10.37
N PHE A 59 -21.31 9.43 10.76
CA PHE A 59 -21.30 8.31 9.80
C PHE A 59 -22.44 8.39 8.79
N GLU A 60 -23.63 8.82 9.24
CA GLU A 60 -24.79 9.01 8.36
C GLU A 60 -24.48 10.08 7.31
N LEU A 61 -23.93 11.24 7.73
CA LEU A 61 -23.55 12.32 6.83
C LEU A 61 -22.48 11.89 5.84
N TRP A 62 -21.44 11.19 6.28
CA TRP A 62 -20.40 10.71 5.39
C TRP A 62 -20.93 9.70 4.37
N ARG A 63 -21.83 8.81 4.78
CA ARG A 63 -22.51 7.86 3.88
C ARG A 63 -23.39 8.58 2.87
N GLU A 64 -24.14 9.59 3.29
CA GLU A 64 -24.96 10.44 2.43
C GLU A 64 -24.08 11.14 1.38
N MET A 65 -22.98 11.75 1.80
CA MET A 65 -22.01 12.42 0.90
C MET A 65 -21.38 11.43 -0.11
N LEU A 66 -20.92 10.28 0.34
CA LEU A 66 -20.36 9.27 -0.53
C LEU A 66 -21.38 8.81 -1.58
N THR A 67 -22.64 8.62 -1.16
CA THR A 67 -23.75 8.24 -2.04
C THR A 67 -24.08 9.34 -3.05
N ALA A 68 -24.10 10.60 -2.61
CA ALA A 68 -24.32 11.75 -3.48
C ALA A 68 -23.23 11.88 -4.55
N ASN A 69 -21.98 11.56 -4.19
CA ASN A 69 -20.84 11.52 -5.11
C ASN A 69 -20.78 10.24 -5.98
N GLY A 70 -21.82 9.40 -5.90
CA GLY A 70 -21.98 8.22 -6.77
C GLY A 70 -21.11 7.03 -6.41
N MET A 71 -20.59 6.95 -5.17
CA MET A 71 -19.69 5.88 -4.71
C MET A 71 -20.23 5.12 -3.48
N GLY A 72 -21.53 5.28 -3.15
CA GLY A 72 -22.13 4.62 -1.99
C GLY A 72 -22.02 3.09 -1.99
N ASP A 73 -21.99 2.48 -3.15
CA ASP A 73 -21.76 1.04 -3.36
C ASP A 73 -20.34 0.58 -3.03
N GLN A 74 -19.36 1.49 -2.99
CA GLN A 74 -17.95 1.21 -2.74
C GLN A 74 -17.54 1.40 -1.26
N ALA A 75 -18.45 1.83 -0.39
CA ALA A 75 -18.13 2.15 1.01
C ALA A 75 -17.38 1.04 1.74
N HIS A 76 -17.85 -0.21 1.61
CA HIS A 76 -17.22 -1.36 2.25
C HIS A 76 -15.86 -1.70 1.63
N ASP A 77 -15.70 -1.51 0.33
CA ASP A 77 -14.41 -1.73 -0.34
C ASP A 77 -13.38 -0.68 0.07
N PHE A 78 -13.80 0.58 0.26
CA PHE A 78 -12.93 1.62 0.81
C PHE A 78 -12.48 1.31 2.23
N PHE A 79 -13.41 0.86 3.09
CA PHE A 79 -13.09 0.39 4.43
C PHE A 79 -12.07 -0.75 4.40
N ARG A 80 -12.30 -1.79 3.60
CA ARG A 80 -11.40 -2.94 3.51
C ARG A 80 -10.03 -2.57 2.97
N ALA A 81 -9.97 -1.80 1.89
CA ALA A 81 -8.71 -1.44 1.23
C ALA A 81 -7.84 -0.56 2.13
N SER A 82 -8.42 0.48 2.74
CA SER A 82 -7.71 1.36 3.66
C SER A 82 -7.27 0.62 4.93
N GLY A 83 -8.13 -0.26 5.47
CA GLY A 83 -7.83 -1.06 6.65
C GLY A 83 -6.70 -2.06 6.42
N ALA A 84 -6.66 -2.72 5.27
CA ALA A 84 -5.57 -3.62 4.91
C ALA A 84 -4.23 -2.87 4.84
N LEU A 85 -4.19 -1.68 4.22
CA LEU A 85 -2.99 -0.84 4.21
C LEU A 85 -2.59 -0.41 5.62
N THR A 86 -3.54 -0.01 6.47
CA THR A 86 -3.26 0.35 7.87
C THR A 86 -2.57 -0.79 8.63
N VAL A 87 -2.98 -2.04 8.43
CA VAL A 87 -2.31 -3.21 9.05
C VAL A 87 -0.87 -3.37 8.54
N VAL A 88 -0.64 -3.17 7.23
CA VAL A 88 0.73 -3.16 6.64
C VAL A 88 1.60 -2.09 7.29
N GLU A 89 1.06 -0.89 7.52
CA GLU A 89 1.75 0.21 8.18
C GLU A 89 1.99 -0.06 9.67
N TYR A 90 1.03 -0.61 10.41
CA TYR A 90 1.20 -1.05 11.80
C TYR A 90 2.35 -2.04 11.94
N LYS A 91 2.35 -3.09 11.11
CA LYS A 91 3.42 -4.10 11.12
C LYS A 91 4.79 -3.46 10.90
N ALA A 92 4.93 -2.59 9.90
CA ALA A 92 6.21 -1.95 9.57
C ALA A 92 6.73 -1.07 10.72
N VAL A 93 5.87 -0.26 11.33
CA VAL A 93 6.23 0.65 12.44
C VAL A 93 6.55 -0.12 13.71
N ILE A 94 5.72 -1.09 14.09
CA ILE A 94 5.95 -1.92 15.28
C ILE A 94 7.27 -2.68 15.14
N GLU A 95 7.50 -3.36 14.03
CA GLU A 95 8.75 -4.08 13.80
C GLU A 95 9.98 -3.17 13.80
N ALA A 96 9.88 -1.94 13.28
CA ALA A 96 10.97 -0.96 13.36
C ALA A 96 11.26 -0.56 14.81
N LEU A 97 10.24 -0.37 15.63
CA LEU A 97 10.40 -0.12 17.07
C LEU A 97 11.06 -1.31 17.78
N LEU A 98 10.63 -2.53 17.49
CA LEU A 98 11.21 -3.74 18.05
C LEU A 98 12.68 -3.95 17.65
N ARG A 99 13.10 -3.50 16.44
CA ARG A 99 14.52 -3.55 15.99
C ARG A 99 15.39 -2.49 16.64
N SER A 100 14.80 -1.47 17.25
CA SER A 100 15.53 -0.29 17.73
C SER A 100 16.22 -0.56 19.06
N SER A 101 17.55 -0.49 19.08
CA SER A 101 18.36 -0.75 20.27
C SER A 101 18.10 0.22 21.43
N LYS A 102 17.60 1.42 21.15
CA LYS A 102 17.23 2.43 22.16
C LYS A 102 15.75 2.41 22.53
N SER A 103 14.94 1.60 21.86
CA SER A 103 13.50 1.47 22.17
C SER A 103 13.32 0.51 23.34
N ALA A 104 12.73 1.00 24.42
CA ALA A 104 12.31 0.18 25.57
C ALA A 104 10.88 -0.33 25.43
N GLY A 105 10.19 0.06 24.33
CA GLY A 105 8.83 -0.35 24.04
C GLY A 105 8.03 0.73 23.30
N PHE A 106 6.75 0.46 23.13
CA PHE A 106 5.83 1.39 22.50
C PHE A 106 4.43 1.28 23.14
N GLN A 107 3.67 2.34 22.95
CA GLN A 107 2.24 2.38 23.28
C GLN A 107 1.47 2.71 22.01
N LEU A 108 0.48 1.89 21.67
CA LEU A 108 -0.49 2.28 20.66
C LEU A 108 -1.33 3.44 21.23
N LEU A 109 -1.71 4.38 20.38
CA LEU A 109 -2.63 5.43 20.82
C LEU A 109 -3.94 4.82 21.29
N SER A 110 -4.51 3.91 20.48
CA SER A 110 -5.65 3.11 20.84
C SER A 110 -5.65 1.80 20.06
N LEU A 111 -6.16 0.73 20.66
CA LEU A 111 -6.46 -0.52 19.99
C LEU A 111 -7.81 -0.43 19.23
N ASN A 112 -8.71 0.39 19.77
CA ASN A 112 -10.02 0.70 19.20
C ASN A 112 -10.05 2.10 18.59
N ASP A 113 -11.04 2.36 17.75
CA ASP A 113 -11.31 3.67 17.21
C ASP A 113 -11.65 4.66 18.32
N PHE A 114 -11.25 5.92 18.14
CA PHE A 114 -11.51 6.99 19.09
C PHE A 114 -12.67 7.87 18.61
N PRO A 115 -13.83 7.84 19.30
CA PRO A 115 -15.01 8.58 18.84
C PRO A 115 -14.95 10.09 19.13
N GLY A 116 -13.93 10.56 19.87
CA GLY A 116 -13.70 11.99 20.12
C GLY A 116 -12.96 12.69 18.99
N GLN A 117 -12.82 14.02 19.09
CA GLN A 117 -12.07 14.86 18.15
C GLN A 117 -12.49 14.71 16.67
N GLY A 118 -13.79 14.55 16.43
CA GLY A 118 -14.34 14.36 15.10
C GLY A 118 -14.30 12.93 14.58
N TYR A 119 -13.90 11.97 15.40
CA TYR A 119 -13.72 10.55 15.07
C TYR A 119 -12.39 10.21 14.42
N ALA A 120 -11.58 9.40 15.11
CA ALA A 120 -10.33 8.88 14.57
C ALA A 120 -10.41 7.34 14.40
N PRO A 121 -10.66 6.85 13.17
CA PRO A 121 -10.81 5.41 12.88
C PRO A 121 -9.45 4.76 12.68
N VAL A 122 -8.60 4.74 13.72
CA VAL A 122 -7.22 4.24 13.68
C VAL A 122 -7.05 2.85 14.29
N GLY A 123 -8.08 2.34 14.96
CA GLY A 123 -8.06 1.05 15.65
C GLY A 123 -8.22 -0.14 14.71
N VAL A 124 -7.82 -1.32 15.20
CA VAL A 124 -8.19 -2.63 14.64
C VAL A 124 -9.51 -3.15 15.22
N LEU A 125 -9.97 -2.52 16.31
CA LEU A 125 -11.29 -2.68 16.89
C LEU A 125 -12.10 -1.41 16.66
N ASP A 126 -13.43 -1.54 16.63
CA ASP A 126 -14.34 -0.39 16.59
C ASP A 126 -14.54 0.26 17.98
N PRO A 127 -15.32 1.34 18.12
CA PRO A 127 -15.55 1.99 19.42
C PRO A 127 -16.24 1.10 20.46
N PHE A 128 -16.88 0.02 20.03
CA PHE A 128 -17.58 -0.96 20.90
C PHE A 128 -16.67 -2.14 21.27
N TRP A 129 -15.39 -2.10 20.88
CA TRP A 129 -14.39 -3.15 21.09
C TRP A 129 -14.63 -4.41 20.26
N ASP A 130 -15.47 -4.36 19.26
CA ASP A 130 -15.63 -5.45 18.31
C ASP A 130 -14.53 -5.40 17.24
N SER A 131 -14.11 -6.58 16.79
CA SER A 131 -13.11 -6.67 15.70
C SER A 131 -13.65 -6.08 14.43
N LYS A 132 -12.87 -5.20 13.79
CA LYS A 132 -13.15 -4.69 12.44
C LYS A 132 -12.87 -5.72 11.34
N GLY A 133 -12.32 -6.89 11.68
CA GLY A 133 -11.99 -7.95 10.71
C GLY A 133 -10.82 -7.63 9.79
N LEU A 134 -9.99 -6.65 10.13
CA LEU A 134 -8.86 -6.20 9.31
C LEU A 134 -7.62 -7.08 9.47
N VAL A 135 -7.46 -7.71 10.63
CA VAL A 135 -6.33 -8.57 10.97
C VAL A 135 -6.80 -9.65 11.96
N THR A 136 -6.25 -10.86 11.84
CA THR A 136 -6.49 -11.90 12.83
C THR A 136 -5.63 -11.71 14.08
N PRO A 137 -6.03 -12.23 15.25
CA PRO A 137 -5.18 -12.20 16.45
C PRO A 137 -3.84 -12.93 16.24
N GLU A 138 -3.81 -13.97 15.40
CA GLU A 138 -2.62 -14.72 15.07
C GLU A 138 -1.64 -13.87 14.26
N ASP A 139 -2.13 -13.20 13.20
CA ASP A 139 -1.32 -12.33 12.35
C ASP A 139 -0.79 -11.13 13.13
N TRP A 140 -1.62 -10.55 14.00
CA TRP A 140 -1.20 -9.45 14.87
C TRP A 140 -0.07 -9.88 15.83
N ARG A 141 -0.20 -11.06 16.45
CA ARG A 141 0.84 -11.60 17.35
C ARG A 141 2.13 -11.97 16.64
N ALA A 142 2.12 -12.19 15.33
CA ALA A 142 3.34 -12.46 14.58
C ALA A 142 4.36 -11.31 14.64
N PHE A 143 3.89 -10.07 14.78
CA PHE A 143 4.74 -8.87 14.87
C PHE A 143 4.55 -8.04 16.16
N CYS A 144 3.57 -8.36 17.00
CA CYS A 144 3.27 -7.66 18.25
C CYS A 144 3.12 -8.66 19.40
N ALA A 145 4.26 -9.14 19.90
CA ALA A 145 4.34 -10.15 20.95
C ALA A 145 5.63 -9.97 21.77
N PRO A 146 5.74 -10.60 22.97
CA PRO A 146 6.98 -10.56 23.75
C PRO A 146 8.18 -11.20 23.04
N THR A 147 7.96 -12.09 22.09
CA THR A 147 9.03 -12.69 21.26
C THR A 147 8.62 -12.62 19.80
N VAL A 148 9.41 -11.93 18.98
CA VAL A 148 9.12 -11.68 17.55
C VAL A 148 10.34 -12.01 16.69
N ALA A 149 10.13 -12.77 15.61
CA ALA A 149 11.12 -12.97 14.57
C ALA A 149 11.14 -11.76 13.63
N LEU A 150 12.31 -11.22 13.33
CA LEU A 150 12.50 -9.99 12.55
C LEU A 150 13.47 -10.24 11.39
N LEU A 151 13.23 -9.56 10.28
CA LEU A 151 14.15 -9.53 9.15
C LEU A 151 14.55 -8.10 8.81
N ARG A 152 15.81 -7.93 8.35
CA ARG A 152 16.28 -6.72 7.67
C ARG A 152 16.59 -7.05 6.23
N TYR A 153 15.89 -6.45 5.29
CA TYR A 153 16.13 -6.53 3.85
C TYR A 153 15.92 -5.14 3.19
N PRO A 154 16.67 -4.82 2.11
CA PRO A 154 16.77 -3.44 1.64
C PRO A 154 15.57 -2.95 0.83
N LYS A 155 14.77 -3.83 0.23
CA LYS A 155 13.64 -3.46 -0.64
C LYS A 155 12.62 -4.59 -0.76
N SER A 156 11.36 -4.24 -1.04
CA SER A 156 10.28 -5.23 -1.20
C SER A 156 10.10 -5.69 -2.64
N ALA A 157 10.44 -4.87 -3.64
CA ALA A 157 10.33 -5.23 -5.06
C ALA A 157 11.71 -5.48 -5.68
N TRP A 158 11.84 -6.59 -6.41
CA TRP A 158 13.09 -7.14 -6.93
C TRP A 158 12.97 -7.44 -8.42
N PHE A 159 14.10 -7.44 -9.12
CA PHE A 159 14.21 -8.09 -10.42
C PHE A 159 14.61 -9.57 -10.27
N GLU A 160 14.21 -10.40 -11.22
CA GLU A 160 14.49 -11.84 -11.20
C GLU A 160 15.99 -12.19 -11.26
N ASP A 161 16.82 -11.30 -11.82
CA ASP A 161 18.28 -11.48 -11.91
C ASP A 161 19.03 -11.08 -10.64
N GLU A 162 18.32 -10.63 -9.60
CA GLU A 162 18.90 -10.25 -8.33
C GLU A 162 18.92 -11.42 -7.33
N THR A 163 19.63 -11.21 -6.24
CA THR A 163 19.66 -12.13 -5.10
C THR A 163 18.99 -11.45 -3.90
N PHE A 164 17.93 -12.07 -3.38
CA PHE A 164 17.34 -11.65 -2.11
C PHE A 164 18.35 -11.90 -0.98
N THR A 165 18.57 -10.91 -0.13
CA THR A 165 19.42 -11.00 1.04
C THR A 165 18.71 -10.47 2.26
N ALA A 166 18.84 -11.14 3.41
CA ALA A 166 18.23 -10.69 4.65
C ALA A 166 19.09 -11.06 5.86
N LYS A 167 19.11 -10.15 6.85
CA LYS A 167 19.64 -10.41 8.19
C LYS A 167 18.47 -10.76 9.10
N ALA A 168 18.61 -11.87 9.83
CA ALA A 168 17.61 -12.37 10.78
C ALA A 168 17.95 -11.93 12.20
N GLU A 169 16.96 -11.41 12.90
CA GLU A 169 17.03 -10.98 14.29
C GLU A 169 15.85 -11.57 15.07
N VAL A 170 16.01 -11.68 16.38
CA VAL A 170 14.91 -12.05 17.30
C VAL A 170 14.82 -11.02 18.41
N TYR A 171 13.69 -10.36 18.49
CA TYR A 171 13.29 -9.59 19.65
C TYR A 171 12.76 -10.57 20.70
N ASN A 172 13.34 -10.56 21.90
CA ASN A 172 12.88 -11.43 22.99
C ASN A 172 12.86 -10.70 24.33
N PHE A 173 11.67 -10.30 24.73
CA PHE A 173 11.32 -9.80 26.07
C PHE A 173 10.32 -10.77 26.73
N GLY A 174 10.33 -12.02 26.34
CA GLY A 174 9.57 -13.10 26.98
C GLY A 174 10.22 -13.54 28.28
N ALA A 175 9.49 -14.37 29.04
CA ALA A 175 9.88 -14.81 30.38
C ALA A 175 11.16 -15.67 30.44
N ALA A 176 11.67 -16.19 29.31
CA ALA A 176 12.82 -17.08 29.26
C ALA A 176 13.60 -16.97 27.94
N ALA A 177 14.90 -17.30 28.04
CA ALA A 177 15.76 -17.47 26.87
C ALA A 177 15.31 -18.69 26.03
N LEU A 178 15.40 -18.56 24.71
CA LEU A 178 15.14 -19.66 23.77
C LEU A 178 16.42 -20.51 23.66
N LYS A 179 16.52 -21.61 24.41
CA LYS A 179 17.68 -22.47 24.42
C LYS A 179 17.76 -23.31 23.15
N ASN A 180 18.91 -23.31 22.47
CA ASN A 180 19.18 -24.07 21.28
C ASN A 180 18.09 -23.92 20.20
N ALA A 181 17.65 -22.68 19.97
CA ALA A 181 16.58 -22.38 19.04
C ALA A 181 16.97 -22.77 17.61
N LYS A 182 16.14 -23.62 16.97
CA LYS A 182 16.27 -23.94 15.55
C LYS A 182 15.71 -22.78 14.73
N ILE A 183 16.50 -22.23 13.82
CA ILE A 183 16.12 -21.08 13.00
C ILE A 183 16.01 -21.55 11.56
N ARG A 184 14.82 -21.45 11.00
CA ARG A 184 14.51 -21.89 9.63
C ARG A 184 13.89 -20.73 8.85
N TRP A 185 14.25 -20.65 7.60
CA TRP A 185 13.66 -19.70 6.67
C TRP A 185 13.18 -20.38 5.39
N SER A 186 12.20 -19.82 4.74
CA SER A 186 11.76 -20.22 3.40
C SER A 186 11.20 -19.03 2.64
N ILE A 187 11.25 -19.12 1.32
CA ILE A 187 10.58 -18.23 0.39
C ILE A 187 9.61 -19.10 -0.41
N THR A 188 8.32 -18.77 -0.36
CA THR A 188 7.26 -19.52 -1.03
C THR A 188 6.54 -18.66 -2.08
N ASP A 189 6.02 -19.31 -3.11
CA ASP A 189 5.09 -18.69 -4.06
C ASP A 189 3.66 -18.67 -3.53
N GLY A 190 2.73 -18.10 -4.29
CA GLY A 190 1.32 -18.00 -3.93
C GLY A 190 0.59 -19.34 -3.76
N SER A 191 1.16 -20.45 -4.22
CA SER A 191 0.65 -21.82 -3.98
C SER A 191 1.20 -22.45 -2.70
N GLY A 192 2.11 -21.77 -1.99
CA GLY A 192 2.83 -22.30 -0.83
C GLY A 192 4.04 -23.15 -1.19
N LYS A 193 4.38 -23.30 -2.47
CA LYS A 193 5.56 -24.05 -2.91
C LYS A 193 6.83 -23.27 -2.59
N ALA A 194 7.80 -23.95 -1.95
CA ALA A 194 9.09 -23.36 -1.63
C ALA A 194 9.94 -23.14 -2.89
N ILE A 195 10.30 -21.89 -3.14
CA ILE A 195 11.29 -21.47 -4.14
C ILE A 195 12.71 -21.64 -3.58
N ALA A 196 12.89 -21.27 -2.31
CA ALA A 196 14.12 -21.44 -1.57
C ALA A 196 13.82 -21.71 -0.10
N LYS A 197 14.72 -22.44 0.58
CA LYS A 197 14.61 -22.69 2.03
C LYS A 197 15.99 -23.02 2.61
N GLY A 198 16.13 -22.79 3.91
CA GLY A 198 17.36 -23.12 4.62
C GLY A 198 17.21 -23.03 6.14
N SER A 199 18.32 -23.29 6.81
CA SER A 199 18.43 -23.14 8.26
C SER A 199 19.66 -22.32 8.61
N LEU A 200 19.55 -21.50 9.63
CA LEU A 200 20.68 -20.83 10.27
C LEU A 200 21.21 -21.68 11.43
N LYS A 201 22.39 -21.36 11.93
CA LYS A 201 22.97 -22.05 13.07
C LYS A 201 22.06 -21.95 14.29
N SER A 202 21.72 -23.08 14.89
CA SER A 202 20.97 -23.10 16.13
C SER A 202 21.77 -22.44 17.25
N GLN A 203 21.13 -21.59 18.02
CA GLN A 203 21.78 -20.85 19.08
C GLN A 203 20.80 -20.51 20.23
N THR A 204 21.35 -20.11 21.36
CA THR A 204 20.54 -19.58 22.44
C THR A 204 20.26 -18.10 22.17
N VAL A 205 18.98 -17.74 22.18
CA VAL A 205 18.51 -16.33 22.13
C VAL A 205 18.23 -15.90 23.55
N GLY A 206 18.92 -14.90 24.04
CA GLY A 206 18.74 -14.35 25.41
C GLY A 206 17.38 -13.70 25.62
N THR A 207 17.19 -13.07 26.77
CA THR A 207 16.04 -12.20 27.07
C THR A 207 16.47 -10.73 27.08
N ASP A 208 15.49 -9.83 27.09
CA ASP A 208 15.66 -8.39 27.30
C ASP A 208 16.49 -7.69 26.19
N GLY A 209 16.26 -8.11 24.95
CA GLY A 209 16.98 -7.52 23.83
C GLY A 209 16.57 -7.99 22.43
N VAL A 210 17.31 -7.48 21.46
CA VAL A 210 17.27 -7.89 20.05
C VAL A 210 18.57 -8.61 19.70
N PHE A 211 18.44 -9.84 19.24
CA PHE A 211 19.58 -10.75 19.03
C PHE A 211 19.73 -11.07 17.55
N PRO A 212 20.85 -10.69 16.91
CA PRO A 212 21.18 -11.16 15.57
C PRO A 212 21.33 -12.69 15.58
N VAL A 213 20.67 -13.36 14.64
CA VAL A 213 20.67 -14.83 14.58
C VAL A 213 21.24 -15.37 13.27
N GLY A 214 21.70 -14.51 12.38
CA GLY A 214 22.40 -14.85 11.16
C GLY A 214 21.85 -14.14 9.93
N GLU A 215 22.41 -14.51 8.79
CA GLU A 215 22.06 -13.94 7.48
C GLU A 215 21.78 -15.09 6.49
N PHE A 216 20.95 -14.81 5.50
CA PHE A 216 20.73 -15.73 4.39
C PHE A 216 20.51 -15.00 3.08
N SER A 217 20.71 -15.72 1.99
CA SER A 217 20.48 -15.23 0.64
C SER A 217 19.80 -16.28 -0.23
N ALA A 218 19.06 -15.83 -1.22
CA ALA A 218 18.38 -16.67 -2.18
C ALA A 218 18.41 -16.02 -3.56
N PRO A 219 19.11 -16.60 -4.56
CA PRO A 219 19.03 -16.13 -5.94
C PRO A 219 17.60 -16.24 -6.47
N LEU A 220 17.10 -15.17 -7.09
CA LEU A 220 15.72 -15.09 -7.60
C LEU A 220 15.58 -15.60 -9.04
N GLY A 221 16.66 -15.98 -9.73
CA GLY A 221 16.65 -16.42 -11.13
C GLY A 221 15.83 -17.68 -11.44
N LYS A 222 15.30 -18.36 -10.43
CA LYS A 222 14.34 -19.48 -10.60
C LYS A 222 12.89 -19.04 -10.62
N VAL A 223 12.60 -17.81 -10.25
CA VAL A 223 11.25 -17.25 -10.30
C VAL A 223 10.85 -17.05 -11.77
N ARG A 224 9.66 -17.50 -12.13
CA ARG A 224 9.18 -17.41 -13.51
C ARG A 224 8.06 -16.37 -13.61
N GLY A 225 8.32 -15.32 -14.35
CA GLY A 225 7.36 -14.22 -14.56
C GLY A 225 7.11 -13.38 -13.30
N PRO A 226 6.17 -12.45 -13.38
CA PRO A 226 5.79 -11.59 -12.26
C PRO A 226 5.17 -12.40 -11.12
N GLN A 227 5.74 -12.34 -9.92
CA GLN A 227 5.22 -13.08 -8.77
C GLN A 227 5.33 -12.28 -7.47
N LYS A 228 4.30 -12.43 -6.63
CA LYS A 228 4.39 -12.16 -5.21
C LYS A 228 4.90 -13.42 -4.50
N LEU A 229 5.94 -13.28 -3.69
CA LEU A 229 6.52 -14.33 -2.87
C LEU A 229 6.40 -13.94 -1.40
N THR A 230 6.31 -14.94 -0.52
CA THR A 230 6.32 -14.73 0.93
C THR A 230 7.59 -15.30 1.54
N VAL A 231 8.31 -14.46 2.27
CA VAL A 231 9.49 -14.84 3.05
C VAL A 231 9.06 -15.18 4.46
N HIS A 232 9.39 -16.36 4.94
CA HIS A 232 9.07 -16.85 6.28
C HIS A 232 10.33 -16.99 7.13
N LEU A 233 10.26 -16.61 8.39
CA LEU A 233 11.27 -16.86 9.41
C LEU A 233 10.64 -17.54 10.62
N ASN A 234 11.12 -18.73 10.97
CA ASN A 234 10.65 -19.52 12.10
C ASN A 234 11.79 -19.70 13.11
N VAL A 235 11.52 -19.40 14.38
CA VAL A 235 12.45 -19.48 15.49
C VAL A 235 11.89 -20.40 16.57
N GLY A 236 12.53 -21.54 16.78
CA GLY A 236 11.97 -22.60 17.63
C GLY A 236 10.67 -23.17 17.03
N GLU A 237 9.69 -23.44 17.90
CA GLU A 237 8.41 -24.06 17.52
C GLU A 237 7.24 -23.07 17.51
N LYS A 238 7.37 -21.95 18.19
CA LYS A 238 6.24 -21.05 18.49
C LYS A 238 6.35 -19.66 17.87
N THR A 239 7.55 -19.23 17.48
CA THR A 239 7.77 -17.89 16.95
C THR A 239 7.94 -17.95 15.42
N SER A 240 7.04 -17.32 14.71
CA SER A 240 7.09 -17.21 13.26
C SER A 240 6.64 -15.83 12.82
N ASN A 241 7.21 -15.36 11.71
CA ASN A 241 6.79 -14.13 11.04
C ASN A 241 7.01 -14.26 9.53
N SER A 242 6.35 -13.41 8.76
CA SER A 242 6.45 -13.45 7.31
C SER A 242 6.37 -12.07 6.68
N TRP A 243 6.93 -11.92 5.48
CA TRP A 243 6.97 -10.68 4.71
C TRP A 243 6.78 -10.98 3.24
N ASP A 244 5.97 -10.17 2.57
CA ASP A 244 5.78 -10.25 1.12
C ASP A 244 6.87 -9.49 0.39
N ILE A 245 7.37 -10.10 -0.69
CA ILE A 245 8.24 -9.49 -1.68
C ILE A 245 7.71 -9.75 -3.08
N TRP A 246 8.06 -8.89 -4.02
CA TRP A 246 7.62 -9.02 -5.42
C TRP A 246 8.83 -9.18 -6.31
N VAL A 247 8.75 -10.11 -7.24
CA VAL A 247 9.83 -10.42 -8.19
C VAL A 247 9.31 -10.25 -9.61
N TYR A 248 10.03 -9.49 -10.40
CA TYR A 248 9.64 -9.09 -11.75
C TYR A 248 10.74 -9.34 -12.77
N PRO A 249 10.40 -9.69 -14.02
CA PRO A 249 11.36 -9.75 -15.11
C PRO A 249 12.05 -8.40 -15.34
N ARG A 250 13.36 -8.42 -15.58
CA ARG A 250 14.08 -7.18 -15.92
C ARG A 250 13.81 -6.73 -17.35
N ASN A 251 13.57 -7.67 -18.24
CA ASN A 251 13.44 -7.44 -19.68
C ASN A 251 12.02 -7.04 -20.11
N ALA A 252 11.22 -6.48 -19.19
CA ALA A 252 9.92 -5.91 -19.54
C ALA A 252 10.09 -4.90 -20.67
N GLN A 253 9.41 -5.13 -21.80
CA GLN A 253 9.41 -4.19 -22.90
C GLN A 253 8.71 -2.91 -22.45
N LEU A 254 9.39 -1.80 -22.65
CA LEU A 254 8.74 -0.50 -22.44
C LEU A 254 7.79 -0.21 -23.62
N MET A 255 6.69 0.43 -23.31
CA MET A 255 5.65 0.83 -24.24
C MET A 255 6.21 1.56 -25.47
N GLN A 256 5.95 1.05 -26.67
CA GLN A 256 6.38 1.64 -27.95
C GLN A 256 5.16 1.96 -28.79
N SER A 257 5.09 3.19 -29.31
CA SER A 257 4.03 3.62 -30.23
C SER A 257 4.15 2.93 -31.58
N ASP A 258 3.00 2.64 -32.19
CA ASP A 258 2.87 2.13 -33.54
C ASP A 258 1.65 2.76 -34.25
N THR A 259 1.18 2.17 -35.31
CA THR A 259 0.02 2.68 -36.06
C THR A 259 -1.31 2.54 -35.31
N GLU A 260 -1.41 1.66 -34.34
CA GLU A 260 -2.65 1.35 -33.61
C GLU A 260 -2.69 1.91 -32.18
N VAL A 261 -1.52 2.01 -31.53
CA VAL A 261 -1.40 2.47 -30.14
C VAL A 261 -0.39 3.60 -30.04
N LEU A 262 -0.83 4.74 -29.55
CA LEU A 262 0.04 5.87 -29.21
C LEU A 262 0.33 5.89 -27.71
N TYR A 263 1.60 5.88 -27.31
CA TYR A 263 2.06 6.17 -25.96
C TYR A 263 2.58 7.60 -25.90
N THR A 264 1.96 8.43 -25.08
CA THR A 264 2.29 9.85 -25.01
C THR A 264 2.23 10.37 -23.58
N THR A 265 2.98 11.44 -23.32
CA THR A 265 2.93 12.19 -22.07
C THR A 265 2.08 13.46 -22.18
N GLU A 266 1.56 13.76 -23.35
CA GLU A 266 0.82 14.99 -23.65
C GLU A 266 -0.49 14.67 -24.39
N PHE A 267 -1.55 15.36 -24.05
CA PHE A 267 -2.82 15.29 -24.75
C PHE A 267 -2.87 16.36 -25.85
N GLY A 268 -1.99 16.20 -26.86
CA GLY A 268 -1.84 17.10 -28.01
C GLY A 268 -2.57 16.61 -29.25
N GLU A 269 -2.34 17.30 -30.37
CA GLU A 269 -2.98 17.01 -31.66
C GLU A 269 -2.80 15.57 -32.13
N GLN A 270 -1.63 14.97 -31.93
CA GLN A 270 -1.40 13.58 -32.30
C GLN A 270 -2.30 12.61 -31.53
N ALA A 271 -2.46 12.82 -30.22
CA ALA A 271 -3.36 12.00 -29.40
C ALA A 271 -4.81 12.12 -29.88
N LYS A 272 -5.27 13.35 -30.16
CA LYS A 272 -6.62 13.61 -30.66
C LYS A 272 -6.85 12.97 -32.02
N GLN A 273 -5.88 13.04 -32.94
CA GLN A 273 -5.95 12.38 -34.25
C GLN A 273 -6.08 10.85 -34.12
N TYR A 274 -5.30 10.21 -33.25
CA TYR A 274 -5.44 8.77 -32.97
C TYR A 274 -6.84 8.43 -32.46
N LEU A 275 -7.34 9.19 -31.47
CA LEU A 275 -8.68 8.97 -30.91
C LEU A 275 -9.79 9.21 -31.94
N ALA A 276 -9.70 10.27 -32.75
CA ALA A 276 -10.65 10.55 -33.83
C ALA A 276 -10.66 9.44 -34.86
N ALA A 277 -9.52 8.80 -35.15
CA ALA A 277 -9.39 7.66 -36.05
C ALA A 277 -9.84 6.31 -35.43
N GLY A 278 -10.42 6.31 -34.23
CA GLY A 278 -10.87 5.09 -33.54
C GLY A 278 -9.75 4.26 -32.91
N LYS A 279 -8.54 4.80 -32.84
CA LYS A 279 -7.34 4.12 -32.34
C LYS A 279 -7.18 4.24 -30.82
N LYS A 280 -6.10 3.70 -30.30
CA LYS A 280 -5.81 3.59 -28.87
C LYS A 280 -4.75 4.60 -28.45
N VAL A 281 -4.95 5.24 -27.31
CA VAL A 281 -3.98 6.16 -26.70
C VAL A 281 -3.73 5.77 -25.25
N VAL A 282 -2.48 5.68 -24.86
CA VAL A 282 -2.05 5.56 -23.46
C VAL A 282 -1.36 6.87 -23.08
N LEU A 283 -2.01 7.62 -22.21
CA LEU A 283 -1.55 8.91 -21.71
C LEU A 283 -0.90 8.76 -20.35
N THR A 284 0.42 8.97 -20.28
CA THR A 284 1.19 8.91 -19.00
C THR A 284 1.82 10.27 -18.73
N PRO A 285 1.04 11.26 -18.30
CA PRO A 285 1.56 12.60 -18.06
C PRO A 285 2.51 12.61 -16.88
N ALA A 286 3.59 13.39 -16.98
CA ALA A 286 4.47 13.60 -15.84
C ALA A 286 3.69 14.24 -14.68
N PRO A 287 3.92 13.86 -13.41
CA PRO A 287 3.13 14.34 -12.28
C PRO A 287 3.07 15.88 -12.14
N ASN A 288 4.13 16.59 -12.54
CA ASN A 288 4.17 18.05 -12.55
C ASN A 288 3.35 18.68 -13.69
N LYS A 289 2.91 17.90 -14.67
CA LYS A 289 2.04 18.30 -15.79
C LYS A 289 0.56 18.00 -15.53
N VAL A 290 0.24 17.44 -14.38
CA VAL A 290 -1.14 17.15 -13.97
C VAL A 290 -1.60 18.15 -12.91
N LYS A 291 -2.77 18.76 -13.11
CA LYS A 291 -3.50 19.45 -12.05
C LYS A 291 -4.17 18.40 -11.17
N GLY A 292 -4.09 18.58 -9.87
CA GLY A 292 -4.67 17.62 -8.92
C GLY A 292 -3.87 17.55 -7.62
N ARG A 293 -4.16 16.56 -6.80
CA ARG A 293 -3.57 16.42 -5.47
C ARG A 293 -2.25 15.65 -5.52
N LYS A 294 -1.40 15.85 -4.51
CA LYS A 294 -0.23 14.99 -4.31
C LYS A 294 -0.70 13.58 -3.97
N SER A 295 -0.11 12.59 -4.64
CA SER A 295 -0.27 11.19 -4.23
C SER A 295 0.62 10.88 -3.05
N THR A 296 0.21 9.94 -2.20
CA THR A 296 0.99 9.38 -1.10
C THR A 296 0.64 7.90 -0.94
N PHE A 297 1.61 7.11 -0.50
CA PHE A 297 1.39 5.71 -0.15
C PHE A 297 0.65 5.58 1.18
N HIS A 298 1.00 6.41 2.16
CA HIS A 298 0.50 6.30 3.53
C HIS A 298 -0.94 6.78 3.67
N ASN A 299 -1.69 6.08 4.50
CA ASN A 299 -2.98 6.54 4.99
C ASN A 299 -2.83 7.84 5.78
N HIS A 300 -3.87 8.65 5.76
CA HIS A 300 -3.93 9.89 6.51
C HIS A 300 -3.65 9.66 8.02
N PHE A 301 -2.92 10.59 8.61
CA PHE A 301 -2.60 10.56 10.03
C PHE A 301 -3.78 10.98 10.90
N TRP A 302 -4.13 10.21 11.91
CA TRP A 302 -5.17 10.44 12.92
C TRP A 302 -6.56 10.57 12.30
N ASN A 303 -6.94 11.76 11.91
CA ASN A 303 -8.17 12.02 11.14
C ASN A 303 -8.06 13.31 10.32
N PRO A 304 -8.80 13.41 9.19
CA PRO A 304 -8.73 14.55 8.29
C PRO A 304 -9.36 15.83 8.87
N ILE A 305 -10.20 15.74 9.88
CA ILE A 305 -10.87 16.88 10.51
C ILE A 305 -9.88 17.68 11.34
N MET A 306 -9.09 16.99 12.18
CA MET A 306 -8.11 17.62 13.06
C MET A 306 -6.79 17.94 12.36
N PHE A 307 -6.38 17.12 11.40
CA PHE A 307 -5.10 17.24 10.69
C PHE A 307 -5.27 17.54 9.19
N ALA A 308 -6.17 18.44 8.85
CA ALA A 308 -6.50 18.83 7.46
C ALA A 308 -5.33 19.34 6.60
N TRP A 309 -4.17 19.60 7.19
CA TRP A 309 -2.94 20.03 6.52
C TRP A 309 -2.12 18.86 5.94
N ALA A 310 -2.36 17.62 6.38
CA ALA A 310 -1.71 16.43 5.83
C ALA A 310 -2.39 16.02 4.50
N PRO A 311 -1.74 15.17 3.67
CA PRO A 311 -2.43 14.56 2.54
C PRO A 311 -3.68 13.84 3.03
N MET A 312 -4.84 14.20 2.49
CA MET A 312 -6.15 13.76 3.01
C MET A 312 -6.66 12.48 2.33
N THR A 313 -5.78 11.66 1.78
CA THR A 313 -6.13 10.37 1.16
C THR A 313 -5.94 9.21 2.13
N ILE A 314 -6.78 8.19 1.98
CA ILE A 314 -6.83 7.03 2.89
C ILE A 314 -6.55 5.74 2.09
N GLY A 315 -5.39 5.69 1.42
CA GLY A 315 -5.00 4.57 0.58
C GLY A 315 -5.70 4.55 -0.78
N CYS A 316 -5.63 3.39 -1.45
CA CYS A 316 -6.26 3.17 -2.74
C CYS A 316 -7.06 1.87 -2.75
N LEU A 317 -8.21 1.90 -3.38
CA LEU A 317 -8.90 0.70 -3.87
C LEU A 317 -8.31 0.33 -5.22
N ILE A 318 -7.79 -0.87 -5.33
CA ILE A 318 -7.27 -1.44 -6.58
C ILE A 318 -8.30 -2.43 -7.10
N HIS A 319 -8.79 -2.20 -8.30
CA HIS A 319 -9.70 -3.13 -8.99
C HIS A 319 -8.89 -4.28 -9.61
N ALA A 320 -8.32 -5.12 -8.74
CA ALA A 320 -7.35 -6.17 -9.09
C ALA A 320 -7.90 -7.21 -10.08
N GLU A 321 -9.22 -7.34 -10.17
CA GLU A 321 -9.92 -8.22 -11.11
C GLU A 321 -9.91 -7.69 -12.55
N GLN A 322 -9.60 -6.40 -12.75
CA GLN A 322 -9.57 -5.82 -14.09
C GLN A 322 -8.41 -6.35 -14.92
N PRO A 323 -8.63 -6.60 -16.24
CA PRO A 323 -7.62 -7.18 -17.11
C PRO A 323 -6.31 -6.38 -17.23
N VAL A 324 -6.33 -5.10 -16.87
CA VAL A 324 -5.12 -4.24 -16.83
C VAL A 324 -4.06 -4.76 -15.87
N PHE A 325 -4.45 -5.54 -14.85
CA PHE A 325 -3.54 -6.13 -13.87
C PHE A 325 -3.22 -7.61 -14.12
N ALA A 326 -3.56 -8.16 -15.28
CA ALA A 326 -3.38 -9.60 -15.55
C ALA A 326 -1.91 -10.07 -15.39
N ASP A 327 -0.95 -9.20 -15.69
CA ASP A 327 0.48 -9.46 -15.55
C ASP A 327 1.11 -8.67 -14.39
N PHE A 328 0.29 -8.12 -13.47
CA PHE A 328 0.74 -7.37 -12.30
C PHE A 328 0.09 -7.95 -11.04
N PRO A 329 0.76 -8.88 -10.33
CA PRO A 329 0.19 -9.55 -9.15
C PRO A 329 -0.09 -8.54 -8.03
N THR A 330 -1.35 -8.21 -7.84
CA THR A 330 -1.82 -7.24 -6.85
C THR A 330 -3.07 -7.73 -6.14
N SER A 331 -3.36 -7.15 -4.97
CA SER A 331 -4.60 -7.32 -4.22
C SER A 331 -5.52 -6.12 -4.46
N TYR A 332 -6.72 -6.15 -3.85
CA TYR A 332 -7.69 -5.05 -3.89
C TYR A 332 -7.23 -3.78 -3.16
N HIS A 333 -6.09 -3.80 -2.52
CA HIS A 333 -5.49 -2.70 -1.77
C HIS A 333 -4.02 -2.52 -2.12
N THR A 334 -3.45 -1.41 -1.73
CA THR A 334 -2.02 -1.12 -1.88
C THR A 334 -1.18 -1.80 -0.80
N ASP A 335 -0.01 -2.27 -1.20
CA ASP A 335 1.03 -2.88 -0.37
C ASP A 335 2.41 -2.30 -0.78
N TRP A 336 3.52 -2.83 -0.25
CA TRP A 336 4.84 -2.23 -0.44
C TRP A 336 5.32 -2.17 -1.90
N GLN A 337 4.79 -2.95 -2.84
CA GLN A 337 5.11 -2.77 -4.26
C GLN A 337 4.56 -1.46 -4.83
N TRP A 338 3.44 -0.96 -4.27
CA TRP A 338 2.77 0.25 -4.70
C TRP A 338 3.45 1.53 -4.20
N TRP A 339 4.35 1.42 -3.22
CA TRP A 339 4.99 2.60 -2.62
C TRP A 339 5.68 3.48 -3.68
N ASP A 340 6.53 2.88 -4.51
CA ASP A 340 7.24 3.61 -5.57
C ASP A 340 6.29 4.17 -6.63
N ILE A 341 5.22 3.47 -6.97
CA ILE A 341 4.20 3.92 -7.92
C ILE A 341 3.50 5.16 -7.37
N LEU A 342 3.02 5.12 -6.14
CA LEU A 342 2.21 6.18 -5.53
C LEU A 342 3.03 7.42 -5.16
N GLU A 343 4.26 7.25 -4.65
CA GLU A 343 5.14 8.38 -4.33
C GLU A 343 5.63 9.15 -5.59
N ASN A 344 5.47 8.54 -6.76
CA ASN A 344 5.78 9.17 -8.05
C ASN A 344 4.52 9.38 -8.92
N ALA A 345 3.35 9.55 -8.29
CA ALA A 345 2.08 9.75 -8.97
C ALA A 345 1.45 11.11 -8.67
N LYS A 346 0.39 11.41 -9.41
CA LYS A 346 -0.51 12.55 -9.18
C LYS A 346 -1.95 12.08 -9.17
N VAL A 347 -2.73 12.58 -8.22
CA VAL A 347 -4.15 12.25 -8.08
C VAL A 347 -4.99 13.19 -8.93
N ILE A 348 -5.79 12.64 -9.82
CA ILE A 348 -6.74 13.36 -10.68
C ILE A 348 -8.09 13.43 -9.97
N GLU A 349 -8.68 14.63 -9.92
CA GLU A 349 -10.02 14.88 -9.41
C GLU A 349 -11.05 14.54 -10.50
N MET A 350 -12.01 13.68 -10.19
CA MET A 350 -12.90 13.05 -11.18
C MET A 350 -14.39 13.25 -10.90
N GLN A 351 -14.77 14.24 -10.10
CA GLN A 351 -16.18 14.52 -9.76
C GLN A 351 -17.05 14.81 -10.99
N GLN A 352 -16.47 15.40 -12.03
CA GLN A 352 -17.18 15.74 -13.27
C GLN A 352 -17.38 14.55 -14.22
N THR A 353 -16.86 13.36 -13.86
CA THR A 353 -17.00 12.18 -14.69
C THR A 353 -18.29 11.41 -14.40
N PRO A 354 -18.83 10.65 -15.37
CA PRO A 354 -19.97 9.78 -15.15
C PRO A 354 -19.80 8.88 -13.93
N ARG A 355 -20.89 8.62 -13.20
CA ARG A 355 -20.85 7.77 -11.99
C ARG A 355 -20.31 6.36 -12.25
N GLN A 356 -20.56 5.82 -13.45
CA GLN A 356 -20.14 4.50 -13.89
C GLN A 356 -18.62 4.39 -14.10
N LEU A 357 -17.94 5.52 -14.33
CA LEU A 357 -16.49 5.50 -14.48
C LEU A 357 -15.84 5.19 -13.13
N ARG A 358 -15.20 4.02 -13.04
CA ARG A 358 -14.41 3.59 -11.88
C ARG A 358 -12.93 3.55 -12.28
N PRO A 359 -12.07 4.34 -11.64
CA PRO A 359 -10.62 4.23 -11.86
C PRO A 359 -10.13 2.84 -11.45
N PHE A 360 -9.29 2.21 -12.25
CA PHE A 360 -8.70 0.92 -11.86
C PHE A 360 -7.65 1.08 -10.73
N ILE A 361 -7.09 2.29 -10.55
CA ILE A 361 -6.37 2.74 -9.36
C ILE A 361 -7.16 3.89 -8.77
N GLN A 362 -8.10 3.58 -7.89
CA GLN A 362 -8.99 4.55 -7.27
C GLN A 362 -8.44 5.00 -5.92
N VAL A 363 -8.11 6.27 -5.81
CA VAL A 363 -7.67 6.86 -4.54
C VAL A 363 -8.88 7.08 -3.64
N ILE A 364 -8.78 6.64 -2.39
CA ILE A 364 -9.80 6.84 -1.37
C ILE A 364 -9.58 8.21 -0.74
N ASP A 365 -10.53 9.11 -0.94
CA ASP A 365 -10.49 10.44 -0.35
C ASP A 365 -10.80 10.41 1.15
N SER A 366 -10.53 11.50 1.82
CA SER A 366 -11.05 11.77 3.15
C SER A 366 -12.55 11.55 3.23
N PHE A 367 -13.00 10.91 4.29
CA PHE A 367 -14.43 10.72 4.53
C PHE A 367 -15.21 12.02 4.77
N ASP A 368 -14.50 13.14 5.03
CA ASP A 368 -15.08 14.49 5.08
C ASP A 368 -15.39 15.09 3.71
N ASN A 369 -14.69 14.68 2.66
CA ASN A 369 -14.89 15.18 1.30
C ASN A 369 -15.58 14.15 0.41
N ASN A 370 -15.16 12.89 0.48
CA ASN A 370 -15.70 11.79 -0.32
C ASN A 370 -15.71 12.07 -1.83
N GLU A 371 -14.65 12.71 -2.35
CA GLU A 371 -14.54 13.02 -3.76
C GLU A 371 -14.05 11.81 -4.57
N LYS A 372 -14.51 11.71 -5.83
CA LYS A 372 -14.00 10.69 -6.75
C LYS A 372 -12.62 11.06 -7.23
N LEU A 373 -11.63 10.22 -6.92
CA LEU A 373 -10.22 10.43 -7.19
C LEU A 373 -9.62 9.22 -7.92
N GLY A 374 -8.69 9.46 -8.85
CA GLY A 374 -8.02 8.36 -9.55
C GLY A 374 -6.58 8.69 -9.95
N ILE A 375 -5.79 7.64 -10.12
CA ILE A 375 -4.43 7.69 -10.71
C ILE A 375 -4.43 7.00 -12.06
N GLY A 376 -5.21 5.93 -12.19
CA GLY A 376 -5.36 5.16 -13.43
C GLY A 376 -6.82 4.93 -13.78
N PHE A 377 -7.23 5.26 -15.01
CA PHE A 377 -8.58 5.02 -15.53
C PHE A 377 -8.58 4.83 -17.03
N GLU A 378 -9.67 4.34 -17.58
CA GLU A 378 -9.88 4.20 -19.01
C GLU A 378 -11.23 4.73 -19.45
N ALA A 379 -11.34 5.20 -20.69
CA ALA A 379 -12.56 5.73 -21.27
C ALA A 379 -12.55 5.69 -22.79
N ARG A 380 -13.72 5.82 -23.40
CA ARG A 380 -13.86 6.23 -24.81
C ARG A 380 -13.72 7.74 -24.90
N VAL A 381 -12.95 8.22 -25.86
CA VAL A 381 -12.81 9.66 -26.14
C VAL A 381 -12.80 9.83 -27.66
N GLY A 382 -13.64 10.72 -28.18
CA GLY A 382 -13.86 10.80 -29.62
C GLY A 382 -14.38 9.48 -30.19
N GLY A 383 -13.73 8.88 -31.14
CA GLY A 383 -14.02 7.53 -31.65
C GLY A 383 -13.14 6.45 -31.08
N GLY A 384 -12.11 6.80 -30.32
CA GLY A 384 -11.04 5.92 -29.86
C GLY A 384 -11.14 5.50 -28.40
N LYS A 385 -10.08 4.84 -27.94
CA LYS A 385 -9.96 4.31 -26.57
C LYS A 385 -8.76 4.95 -25.89
N LEU A 386 -8.98 5.52 -24.71
CA LEU A 386 -7.97 6.19 -23.89
C LEU A 386 -7.74 5.43 -22.60
N LEU A 387 -6.48 5.17 -22.25
CA LEU A 387 -6.06 4.81 -20.90
C LEU A 387 -5.18 5.93 -20.37
N VAL A 388 -5.45 6.38 -19.15
CA VAL A 388 -4.66 7.38 -18.43
C VAL A 388 -4.00 6.74 -17.22
N LEU A 389 -2.70 7.01 -17.04
CA LEU A 389 -1.94 6.63 -15.85
C LEU A 389 -1.09 7.83 -15.41
N ALA A 390 -1.47 8.51 -14.34
CA ALA A 390 -0.79 9.72 -13.83
C ALA A 390 0.40 9.38 -12.91
N VAL A 391 1.33 8.57 -13.41
CA VAL A 391 2.55 8.10 -12.72
C VAL A 391 3.77 8.54 -13.52
N ASP A 392 4.87 8.88 -12.83
CA ASP A 392 6.14 9.12 -13.50
C ASP A 392 6.70 7.82 -14.10
N THR A 393 6.72 7.74 -15.41
CA THR A 393 7.16 6.59 -16.19
C THR A 393 8.57 6.72 -16.75
N LYS A 394 9.31 7.77 -16.37
CA LYS A 394 10.64 8.07 -16.91
C LYS A 394 11.77 8.00 -15.89
N LYS A 395 11.50 8.48 -14.66
CA LYS A 395 12.52 8.64 -13.63
C LYS A 395 13.00 7.29 -13.08
N LYS A 396 14.31 7.00 -13.18
CA LYS A 396 14.99 5.85 -12.56
C LYS A 396 14.29 4.49 -12.79
N MET A 397 13.80 4.25 -14.00
CA MET A 397 13.02 3.04 -14.32
C MET A 397 13.83 1.74 -14.17
N ASP A 398 15.16 1.80 -14.22
CA ASP A 398 16.08 0.71 -13.92
C ASP A 398 16.06 0.25 -12.45
N GLN A 399 15.54 1.08 -11.55
CA GLN A 399 15.43 0.84 -10.11
C GLN A 399 13.99 0.63 -9.64
N ARG A 400 13.01 0.60 -10.55
CA ARG A 400 11.57 0.57 -10.27
C ARG A 400 10.89 -0.66 -10.87
N PRO A 401 11.17 -1.87 -10.33
CA PRO A 401 10.67 -3.12 -10.91
C PRO A 401 9.14 -3.18 -10.96
N ALA A 402 8.43 -2.74 -9.91
CA ALA A 402 6.97 -2.76 -9.88
C ALA A 402 6.36 -1.79 -10.91
N THR A 403 6.89 -0.57 -11.02
CA THR A 403 6.40 0.39 -12.04
C THR A 403 6.62 -0.16 -13.45
N ARG A 404 7.79 -0.75 -13.74
CA ARG A 404 8.05 -1.37 -15.07
C ARG A 404 7.05 -2.47 -15.37
N GLN A 405 6.78 -3.34 -14.40
CA GLN A 405 5.82 -4.43 -14.58
C GLN A 405 4.39 -3.94 -14.77
N LEU A 406 3.98 -2.89 -14.06
CA LEU A 406 2.67 -2.27 -14.28
C LEU A 406 2.54 -1.74 -15.71
N LEU A 407 3.58 -1.09 -16.23
CA LEU A 407 3.59 -0.59 -17.61
C LEU A 407 3.55 -1.73 -18.64
N GLU A 408 4.23 -2.84 -18.39
CA GLU A 408 4.14 -4.02 -19.26
C GLU A 408 2.74 -4.64 -19.25
N SER A 409 2.13 -4.74 -18.07
CA SER A 409 0.75 -5.23 -17.95
C SER A 409 -0.24 -4.32 -18.71
N ILE A 410 -0.07 -3.01 -18.61
CA ILE A 410 -0.85 -2.02 -19.37
C ILE A 410 -0.63 -2.19 -20.87
N ASP A 411 0.61 -2.33 -21.36
CA ASP A 411 0.92 -2.50 -22.78
C ASP A 411 0.23 -3.73 -23.36
N ARG A 412 0.34 -4.89 -22.69
CA ARG A 412 -0.34 -6.13 -23.09
C ARG A 412 -1.85 -6.00 -23.08
N TYR A 413 -2.39 -5.35 -22.04
CA TYR A 413 -3.82 -5.09 -21.95
C TYR A 413 -4.34 -4.23 -23.08
N VAL A 414 -3.72 -3.07 -23.33
CA VAL A 414 -4.13 -2.13 -24.37
C VAL A 414 -4.04 -2.76 -25.77
N ARG A 415 -3.07 -3.63 -26.02
CA ARG A 415 -2.92 -4.35 -27.30
C ARG A 415 -3.92 -5.50 -27.47
N SER A 416 -4.54 -5.94 -26.40
CA SER A 416 -5.54 -7.03 -26.46
C SER A 416 -6.94 -6.52 -26.83
N ASP A 417 -7.83 -7.46 -27.17
CA ASP A 417 -9.26 -7.18 -27.40
C ASP A 417 -10.00 -6.87 -26.09
N ARG A 418 -9.42 -7.21 -24.94
CA ARG A 418 -9.98 -6.91 -23.63
C ARG A 418 -9.99 -5.40 -23.29
N PHE A 419 -9.16 -4.61 -23.95
CA PHE A 419 -9.21 -3.15 -23.82
C PHE A 419 -10.46 -2.61 -24.51
N ALA A 420 -11.56 -2.54 -23.78
CA ALA A 420 -12.87 -2.15 -24.28
C ALA A 420 -13.60 -1.24 -23.27
N PRO A 421 -13.09 -0.01 -23.05
CA PRO A 421 -13.72 0.93 -22.10
C PRO A 421 -15.17 1.21 -22.51
N GLU A 422 -16.07 1.18 -21.51
CA GLU A 422 -17.51 1.35 -21.75
C GLU A 422 -17.96 2.81 -21.62
N VAL A 423 -17.30 3.56 -20.71
CA VAL A 423 -17.70 4.94 -20.40
C VAL A 423 -17.06 5.92 -21.39
N THR A 424 -17.87 6.83 -21.91
CA THR A 424 -17.39 7.92 -22.78
C THR A 424 -17.10 9.17 -21.94
N LEU A 425 -15.97 9.82 -22.22
CA LEU A 425 -15.59 11.12 -21.69
C LEU A 425 -15.42 12.13 -22.83
N ASP A 426 -15.69 13.37 -22.48
CA ASP A 426 -15.37 14.52 -23.36
C ASP A 426 -13.88 14.86 -23.27
N GLU A 427 -13.29 15.31 -24.38
CA GLU A 427 -11.89 15.78 -24.43
C GLU A 427 -11.62 16.92 -23.45
N SER A 428 -12.62 17.75 -23.17
CA SER A 428 -12.51 18.86 -22.23
C SER A 428 -12.13 18.38 -20.83
N PHE A 429 -12.65 17.22 -20.39
CA PHE A 429 -12.23 16.64 -19.11
C PHE A 429 -10.74 16.29 -19.12
N ILE A 430 -10.25 15.66 -20.19
CA ILE A 430 -8.82 15.30 -20.28
C ILE A 430 -7.96 16.58 -20.26
N THR A 431 -8.36 17.59 -21.03
CA THR A 431 -7.68 18.89 -21.07
C THR A 431 -7.72 19.61 -19.70
N SER A 432 -8.79 19.45 -18.93
CA SER A 432 -8.99 20.17 -17.66
C SER A 432 -7.96 19.84 -16.59
N PHE A 433 -7.46 18.59 -16.54
CA PHE A 433 -6.45 18.18 -15.58
C PHE A 433 -5.00 18.23 -16.14
N MET A 434 -4.82 18.49 -17.43
CA MET A 434 -3.48 18.74 -17.99
C MET A 434 -3.03 20.19 -17.72
N ARG A 435 -1.71 20.42 -17.60
CA ARG A 435 -1.09 21.74 -17.41
C ARG A 435 -0.38 22.22 -18.65
#